data_1025c92b0684501029a11c43540a6bf5
#
_entry.id   1025c92b0684501029a11c43540a6bf5
#
_cell.length_a   1.000
_cell.length_b   1.000
_cell.length_c   1.000
_cell.angle_alpha   90.00
_cell.angle_beta   90.00
_cell.angle_gamma   90.00
#
_symmetry.space_group_name_H-M   'P 1'
#
loop_
_entity.id
_entity.type
_entity.pdbx_description
1 polymer ?
#
loop_
_entity_poly.entity_id
_entity_poly.type
_entity_poly.pdbx_seq_one_letter_code
_entity_poly.pdbx_strand_id
1 'polypeptide(L)'
;MENQATGLLAQPSGRRKNNACRVLDRQDTLGLSRCTVFRCAVKRRARLPCTRPYAHNRSVALNTGRRVHDLMSVIKQPAYLTGFGNGFESEALPGALPIGRNSPQRCAYGLYAEQLSGSPFTAPRRNNERSWLYRIRPTVQHWGRLERYSSADWRTAPCREVEAAPAPMRWDPIEFPVEPCSFVDSVHTITTAGDADTMAGMAAHIYLITRSMEAEYFYNADGELLFVPQMGVVRLWTEFGILDIEPGEIAVIPRGVKIRVELPDGPARGYLCENYGGAFTLPERGPIGANCLANPRDFLTPVAAYEDREEPSRLVVKWGGALWSTGLDHSPLDVVAWHGNYAPYKYDLRRFSPVGPLLFDHVDPSIYTVLTSPSETPGTANVDFVCFPDRWLVAEDTFRPPWYHMNVMSEFMGLVYGQYDAKPRGFVPGGFSLHNMMLPHGPDVDAFDAASAVELKPHKLTGTMAFMFESRFPQRITAFAAQTPALQKDYADYGQRLRKRFNPDVP
;
A
#
# COMPACT_ATOMS: atom_id res chain seq x y z
N MET A 1 -58.46 12.38 -26.79
CA MET A 1 -58.57 13.79 -27.12
C MET A 1 -57.15 14.28 -27.16
N GLU A 2 -56.44 14.16 -28.31
CA GLU A 2 -56.35 15.14 -29.41
C GLU A 2 -55.69 16.43 -28.89
N ASN A 3 -54.60 16.98 -29.41
CA ASN A 3 -54.00 17.03 -30.76
C ASN A 3 -52.54 17.52 -30.60
N GLN A 4 -51.56 16.98 -31.26
CA GLN A 4 -50.95 17.30 -32.59
C GLN A 4 -50.59 18.79 -32.81
N ALA A 5 -49.29 19.00 -33.11
CA ALA A 5 -48.75 19.53 -34.38
C ALA A 5 -47.27 19.90 -34.19
N THR A 6 -46.32 19.25 -34.77
CA THR A 6 -45.65 19.38 -36.12
C THR A 6 -45.04 20.77 -36.45
N GLY A 7 -43.77 20.76 -36.85
CA GLY A 7 -43.03 21.79 -37.59
C GLY A 7 -41.51 21.57 -37.47
N LEU A 8 -40.87 20.94 -38.22
CA LEU A 8 -40.18 20.81 -39.52
C LEU A 8 -39.33 22.04 -39.94
N LEU A 9 -38.03 21.72 -40.20
CA LEU A 9 -37.10 22.25 -41.16
C LEU A 9 -36.36 23.58 -40.88
N ALA A 10 -35.03 23.54 -40.85
CA ALA A 10 -34.14 23.73 -42.00
C ALA A 10 -32.66 23.80 -41.61
N GLN A 11 -31.86 23.02 -42.28
CA GLN A 11 -30.43 23.33 -42.49
C GLN A 11 -30.25 24.38 -43.59
N PRO A 12 -29.14 25.09 -43.60
CA PRO A 12 -28.31 24.96 -44.79
C PRO A 12 -26.79 24.86 -44.53
N SER A 13 -26.20 24.03 -45.34
CA SER A 13 -24.87 23.90 -45.88
C SER A 13 -24.05 25.19 -46.08
N GLY A 14 -22.74 25.09 -45.86
CA GLY A 14 -21.87 25.89 -46.68
C GLY A 14 -20.44 26.20 -46.19
N ARG A 15 -19.49 25.51 -46.83
CA ARG A 15 -18.16 25.92 -47.26
C ARG A 15 -16.97 25.97 -46.31
N ARG A 16 -16.05 25.07 -46.63
CA ARG A 16 -14.59 25.08 -46.36
C ARG A 16 -13.94 26.43 -46.77
N LYS A 17 -13.01 26.89 -45.94
CA LYS A 17 -11.86 27.67 -46.41
C LYS A 17 -10.57 27.21 -45.72
N ASN A 18 -9.68 26.68 -46.51
CA ASN A 18 -8.26 26.49 -46.23
C ASN A 18 -7.60 27.85 -45.98
N ASN A 19 -6.76 27.94 -44.94
CA ASN A 19 -5.73 28.96 -44.92
C ASN A 19 -4.39 28.34 -44.56
N ALA A 20 -3.51 28.39 -45.52
CA ALA A 20 -2.11 28.02 -45.45
C ALA A 20 -1.35 29.01 -44.56
N CYS A 21 -0.50 28.48 -43.73
CA CYS A 21 0.45 29.26 -42.94
C CYS A 21 1.70 29.49 -43.78
N ARG A 22 2.04 30.76 -44.02
CA ARG A 22 3.29 31.19 -44.67
C ARG A 22 4.43 31.19 -43.66
N VAL A 23 5.51 30.54 -44.05
CA VAL A 23 6.86 30.66 -43.49
C VAL A 23 7.39 32.06 -43.88
N LEU A 24 7.89 32.82 -42.91
CA LEU A 24 8.74 33.96 -43.12
C LEU A 24 10.12 33.69 -42.57
N ASP A 25 11.02 33.49 -43.49
CA ASP A 25 12.48 33.49 -43.33
C ASP A 25 12.95 34.93 -43.03
N ARG A 26 13.79 35.13 -42.03
CA ARG A 26 14.70 36.27 -41.92
C ARG A 26 16.02 35.81 -41.34
N GLN A 27 17.00 35.75 -42.21
CA GLN A 27 18.43 35.85 -41.91
C GLN A 27 18.76 37.26 -41.46
N ASP A 28 19.65 37.36 -40.45
CA ASP A 28 20.78 38.32 -40.41
C ASP A 28 21.66 38.02 -39.19
N THR A 29 22.79 37.51 -39.40
CA THR A 29 24.22 37.88 -39.41
C THR A 29 24.82 38.46 -38.11
N LEU A 30 25.93 37.80 -37.73
CA LEU A 30 27.16 38.26 -37.08
C LEU A 30 27.25 38.38 -35.56
N GLY A 31 28.18 37.57 -35.01
CA GLY A 31 28.74 37.76 -33.69
C GLY A 31 29.60 36.58 -33.20
N LEU A 32 30.78 36.48 -33.76
CA LEU A 32 31.85 35.54 -33.30
C LEU A 32 32.31 35.90 -31.88
N SER A 33 32.26 34.98 -30.94
CA SER A 33 33.08 34.99 -29.73
C SER A 33 33.63 33.62 -29.41
N ARG A 34 34.91 33.62 -29.23
CA ARG A 34 35.86 32.50 -29.09
C ARG A 34 35.51 31.54 -27.95
N CYS A 35 35.45 30.28 -28.28
CA CYS A 35 35.46 29.18 -27.31
C CYS A 35 36.91 28.82 -26.99
N THR A 36 37.32 29.02 -25.74
CA THR A 36 38.65 28.63 -25.24
C THR A 36 38.58 27.16 -24.79
N VAL A 37 39.33 26.32 -25.51
CA VAL A 37 39.47 24.92 -25.21
C VAL A 37 40.47 24.74 -24.06
N PHE A 38 40.05 24.32 -22.89
CA PHE A 38 40.93 23.83 -21.85
C PHE A 38 41.31 22.37 -22.13
N ARG A 39 42.57 22.17 -22.53
CA ARG A 39 43.22 20.86 -22.56
C ARG A 39 43.60 20.45 -21.11
N CYS A 40 42.97 19.42 -20.63
CA CYS A 40 43.43 18.75 -19.40
C CYS A 40 44.45 17.66 -19.73
N ALA A 41 45.68 17.84 -19.23
CA ALA A 41 46.78 16.94 -19.46
C ALA A 41 46.69 15.72 -18.50
N VAL A 42 46.51 14.56 -19.08
CA VAL A 42 46.58 13.28 -18.37
C VAL A 42 48.02 12.87 -18.19
N LYS A 43 48.54 12.89 -16.96
CA LYS A 43 49.83 12.30 -16.57
C LYS A 43 49.70 10.77 -16.52
N ARG A 44 50.38 10.08 -17.42
CA ARG A 44 50.64 8.63 -17.36
C ARG A 44 51.51 8.32 -16.14
N ARG A 45 51.04 7.45 -15.25
CA ARG A 45 51.89 6.74 -14.29
C ARG A 45 52.01 5.27 -14.67
N ALA A 46 53.22 4.80 -14.51
CA ALA A 46 53.80 3.55 -14.96
C ALA A 46 53.11 2.29 -14.41
N ARG A 47 53.12 1.26 -15.25
CA ARG A 47 52.79 -0.15 -14.91
C ARG A 47 53.92 -0.78 -14.08
N LEU A 48 53.53 -1.46 -13.01
CA LEU A 48 54.38 -2.50 -12.39
C LEU A 48 53.68 -3.86 -12.59
N PRO A 49 54.43 -4.90 -12.92
CA PRO A 49 53.87 -6.23 -13.16
C PRO A 49 53.76 -7.00 -11.84
N CYS A 50 52.57 -7.56 -11.58
CA CYS A 50 52.38 -8.49 -10.46
C CYS A 50 52.28 -9.91 -11.03
N THR A 51 53.39 -10.63 -10.99
CA THR A 51 53.45 -12.07 -11.19
C THR A 51 53.19 -12.77 -9.86
N ARG A 52 52.21 -13.65 -9.80
CA ARG A 52 52.14 -14.74 -8.80
C ARG A 52 51.68 -16.03 -9.47
N PRO A 53 52.28 -17.17 -9.07
CA PRO A 53 52.19 -18.42 -9.80
C PRO A 53 50.97 -19.25 -9.45
N TYR A 54 50.51 -19.98 -10.46
CA TYR A 54 49.54 -21.08 -10.35
C TYR A 54 50.09 -22.15 -9.37
N ALA A 55 49.28 -22.53 -8.40
CA ALA A 55 49.46 -23.72 -7.58
C ALA A 55 48.48 -24.80 -7.98
N HIS A 56 49.01 -25.97 -8.15
CA HIS A 56 48.44 -27.20 -8.68
C HIS A 56 47.23 -27.74 -7.88
N ASN A 57 46.30 -28.29 -8.63
CA ASN A 57 45.28 -29.27 -8.27
C ASN A 57 45.73 -30.30 -7.24
N ARG A 58 44.95 -30.41 -6.16
CA ARG A 58 44.74 -31.69 -5.47
C ARG A 58 43.27 -32.03 -5.57
N SER A 59 42.99 -33.07 -6.34
CA SER A 59 41.73 -33.78 -6.39
C SER A 59 41.39 -34.33 -5.00
N VAL A 60 40.39 -33.76 -4.35
CA VAL A 60 39.72 -34.38 -3.19
C VAL A 60 38.52 -35.13 -3.74
N ALA A 61 38.58 -36.44 -3.63
CA ALA A 61 37.46 -37.32 -3.94
C ALA A 61 36.27 -36.96 -3.03
N LEU A 62 35.21 -36.38 -3.60
CA LEU A 62 33.96 -36.18 -2.91
C LEU A 62 33.21 -37.50 -2.83
N ASN A 63 33.07 -37.96 -1.59
CA ASN A 63 32.27 -39.10 -1.20
C ASN A 63 30.78 -38.81 -1.52
N THR A 64 30.27 -39.34 -2.63
CA THR A 64 28.89 -39.27 -3.09
C THR A 64 28.00 -40.14 -2.18
N GLY A 65 27.39 -39.54 -1.18
CA GLY A 65 26.49 -40.28 -0.28
C GLY A 65 25.73 -39.46 0.74
N ARG A 66 25.46 -38.17 0.48
CA ARG A 66 24.44 -37.42 1.26
C ARG A 66 23.41 -36.84 0.31
N ARG A 67 22.17 -37.25 0.52
CA ARG A 67 21.00 -36.75 -0.24
C ARG A 67 20.90 -35.25 -0.13
N VAL A 68 20.61 -34.61 -1.25
CA VAL A 68 20.40 -33.16 -1.43
C VAL A 68 19.23 -32.61 -0.58
N HIS A 69 18.58 -33.45 0.22
CA HIS A 69 17.39 -33.11 1.03
C HIS A 69 17.68 -32.34 2.33
N ASP A 70 18.94 -32.18 2.76
CA ASP A 70 19.26 -31.52 4.05
C ASP A 70 19.69 -30.03 3.91
N LEU A 71 19.47 -29.40 2.75
CA LEU A 71 19.85 -27.99 2.52
C LEU A 71 18.71 -26.98 2.69
N MET A 72 17.57 -27.39 3.19
CA MET A 72 16.36 -26.55 3.25
C MET A 72 16.06 -25.88 4.61
N SER A 73 17.04 -25.70 5.50
CA SER A 73 16.83 -24.96 6.75
C SER A 73 17.81 -23.80 7.00
N VAL A 74 18.34 -23.20 5.95
CA VAL A 74 18.92 -21.86 6.10
C VAL A 74 17.78 -20.88 5.99
N ILE A 75 17.32 -20.35 7.12
CA ILE A 75 16.44 -19.17 7.15
C ILE A 75 17.17 -18.08 6.37
N LYS A 76 16.84 -17.95 5.08
CA LYS A 76 17.40 -16.88 4.25
C LYS A 76 16.85 -15.58 4.84
N GLN A 77 17.75 -14.69 5.24
CA GLN A 77 17.37 -13.32 5.53
C GLN A 77 16.67 -12.75 4.27
N PRO A 78 15.53 -12.05 4.42
CA PRO A 78 14.85 -11.45 3.28
C PRO A 78 15.80 -10.54 2.52
N ALA A 79 15.80 -10.66 1.19
CA ALA A 79 16.55 -9.79 0.29
C ALA A 79 15.56 -9.02 -0.59
N TYR A 80 15.94 -7.79 -0.98
CA TYR A 80 15.03 -6.87 -1.62
C TYR A 80 15.61 -6.19 -2.85
N LEU A 81 14.73 -5.87 -3.80
CA LEU A 81 14.96 -4.99 -4.94
C LEU A 81 14.36 -3.62 -4.61
N THR A 82 15.06 -2.54 -4.97
CA THR A 82 14.62 -1.16 -4.66
C THR A 82 13.87 -0.53 -5.83
N GLY A 83 12.79 0.18 -5.55
CA GLY A 83 12.02 0.94 -6.54
C GLY A 83 10.52 0.74 -6.39
N PHE A 84 9.73 1.62 -7.02
CA PHE A 84 8.27 1.57 -7.05
C PHE A 84 7.79 1.47 -8.50
N GLY A 85 6.97 0.47 -8.81
CA GLY A 85 6.36 0.30 -10.13
C GLY A 85 7.35 0.04 -11.27
N ASN A 86 8.60 -0.32 -10.94
CA ASN A 86 9.62 -0.66 -11.93
C ASN A 86 9.36 -2.05 -12.52
N GLY A 87 9.92 -2.29 -13.72
CA GLY A 87 10.08 -3.65 -14.22
C GLY A 87 11.23 -4.32 -13.46
N PHE A 88 10.90 -5.18 -12.52
CA PHE A 88 11.86 -5.97 -11.75
C PHE A 88 12.09 -7.33 -12.40
N GLU A 89 13.21 -7.96 -12.06
CA GLU A 89 13.47 -9.37 -12.34
C GLU A 89 14.23 -10.01 -11.19
N SER A 90 13.91 -11.26 -10.91
CA SER A 90 14.54 -12.02 -9.82
C SER A 90 14.45 -13.51 -10.08
N GLU A 91 15.50 -14.25 -9.72
CA GLU A 91 15.54 -15.71 -9.75
C GLU A 91 16.17 -16.30 -8.48
N ALA A 92 15.58 -17.37 -7.99
CA ALA A 92 16.11 -18.11 -6.85
C ALA A 92 17.10 -19.22 -7.27
N LEU A 93 16.99 -19.68 -8.50
CA LEU A 93 17.95 -20.61 -9.14
C LEU A 93 18.57 -19.93 -10.37
N PRO A 94 19.90 -19.90 -10.50
CA PRO A 94 20.57 -19.29 -11.63
C PRO A 94 20.12 -19.87 -12.97
N GLY A 95 19.69 -19.01 -13.90
CA GLY A 95 19.22 -19.39 -15.23
C GLY A 95 17.76 -19.86 -15.27
N ALA A 96 16.98 -19.73 -14.19
CA ALA A 96 15.55 -19.99 -14.20
C ALA A 96 14.77 -18.90 -14.96
N LEU A 97 15.31 -17.68 -15.00
CA LEU A 97 14.70 -16.55 -15.71
C LEU A 97 15.03 -16.60 -17.19
N PRO A 98 14.03 -16.68 -18.09
CA PRO A 98 14.27 -16.69 -19.54
C PRO A 98 14.81 -15.36 -20.05
N ILE A 99 15.78 -15.41 -20.95
CA ILE A 99 16.37 -14.22 -21.56
C ILE A 99 15.67 -13.91 -22.90
N GLY A 100 15.21 -12.66 -23.06
CA GLY A 100 14.70 -12.12 -24.31
C GLY A 100 13.31 -12.63 -24.75
N ARG A 101 12.63 -13.43 -23.92
CA ARG A 101 11.26 -13.92 -24.18
C ARG A 101 10.56 -14.30 -22.90
N ASN A 102 9.24 -14.13 -22.83
CA ASN A 102 8.45 -14.40 -21.63
C ASN A 102 8.00 -15.87 -21.53
N SER A 103 7.68 -16.51 -22.66
CA SER A 103 7.14 -17.86 -22.71
C SER A 103 7.94 -18.72 -23.71
N PRO A 104 9.17 -19.15 -23.34
CA PRO A 104 9.94 -20.04 -24.19
C PRO A 104 9.21 -21.37 -24.36
N GLN A 105 9.43 -22.05 -25.50
CA GLN A 105 8.82 -23.37 -25.75
C GLN A 105 9.16 -24.37 -24.64
N ARG A 106 10.34 -24.26 -24.06
CA ARG A 106 10.78 -25.06 -22.91
C ARG A 106 11.48 -24.13 -21.92
N CYS A 107 10.88 -23.96 -20.76
CA CYS A 107 11.52 -23.23 -19.66
C CYS A 107 12.65 -24.07 -19.06
N ALA A 108 13.66 -23.38 -18.54
CA ALA A 108 14.71 -24.00 -17.74
C ALA A 108 14.09 -24.77 -16.55
N TYR A 109 14.77 -25.81 -16.10
CA TYR A 109 14.34 -26.66 -14.98
C TYR A 109 12.95 -27.31 -15.14
N GLY A 110 12.36 -27.29 -16.35
CA GLY A 110 11.01 -27.81 -16.56
C GLY A 110 9.90 -26.94 -15.97
N LEU A 111 10.18 -25.67 -15.67
CA LEU A 111 9.22 -24.73 -15.09
C LEU A 111 8.10 -24.38 -16.07
N TYR A 112 6.97 -23.97 -15.53
CA TYR A 112 5.84 -23.44 -16.29
C TYR A 112 5.90 -21.91 -16.30
N ALA A 113 5.79 -21.30 -17.49
CA ALA A 113 5.63 -19.86 -17.62
C ALA A 113 4.15 -19.48 -17.43
N GLU A 114 3.89 -18.57 -16.51
CA GLU A 114 2.54 -18.10 -16.18
C GLU A 114 2.54 -16.58 -16.08
N GLN A 115 1.45 -15.93 -16.47
CA GLN A 115 1.29 -14.49 -16.35
C GLN A 115 0.24 -14.16 -15.30
N LEU A 116 0.61 -13.29 -14.33
CA LEU A 116 -0.30 -12.65 -13.41
C LEU A 116 -0.47 -11.18 -13.83
N SER A 117 -1.70 -10.72 -14.07
CA SER A 117 -2.00 -9.36 -14.49
C SER A 117 -2.90 -8.65 -13.49
N GLY A 118 -2.46 -7.48 -13.00
CA GLY A 118 -3.24 -6.56 -12.18
C GLY A 118 -4.10 -5.61 -13.01
N SER A 119 -3.88 -5.55 -14.33
CA SER A 119 -4.63 -4.74 -15.27
C SER A 119 -5.19 -5.60 -16.42
N PRO A 120 -6.23 -5.15 -17.15
CA PRO A 120 -6.71 -5.83 -18.34
C PRO A 120 -5.56 -6.03 -19.36
N PHE A 121 -5.57 -7.13 -20.11
CA PHE A 121 -4.57 -7.38 -21.17
C PHE A 121 -4.50 -6.28 -22.22
N THR A 122 -5.60 -5.56 -22.42
CA THR A 122 -5.73 -4.44 -23.37
C THR A 122 -5.35 -3.08 -22.78
N ALA A 123 -4.92 -3.02 -21.52
CA ALA A 123 -4.49 -1.77 -20.90
C ALA A 123 -3.34 -1.13 -21.68
N PRO A 124 -3.32 0.22 -21.83
CA PRO A 124 -2.20 0.92 -22.45
C PRO A 124 -0.89 0.60 -21.71
N ARG A 125 0.23 0.55 -22.46
CA ARG A 125 1.55 0.16 -21.89
C ARG A 125 1.92 0.89 -20.60
N ARG A 126 1.61 2.16 -20.49
CA ARG A 126 1.91 2.99 -19.31
C ARG A 126 1.12 2.58 -18.04
N ASN A 127 -0.03 1.92 -18.23
CA ASN A 127 -0.95 1.50 -17.17
C ASN A 127 -1.05 -0.03 -17.08
N ASN A 128 -0.19 -0.74 -17.81
CA ASN A 128 -0.22 -2.21 -17.83
C ASN A 128 0.61 -2.75 -16.68
N GLU A 129 -0.06 -3.42 -15.75
CA GLU A 129 0.54 -4.06 -14.58
C GLU A 129 0.49 -5.56 -14.77
N ARG A 130 1.65 -6.19 -14.85
CA ARG A 130 1.76 -7.63 -15.03
C ARG A 130 3.13 -8.16 -14.62
N SER A 131 3.15 -9.42 -14.21
CA SER A 131 4.37 -10.18 -13.97
C SER A 131 4.29 -11.55 -14.60
N TRP A 132 5.44 -12.02 -15.08
CA TRP A 132 5.65 -13.38 -15.54
C TRP A 132 6.29 -14.18 -14.42
N LEU A 133 5.69 -15.32 -14.12
CA LEU A 133 6.08 -16.24 -13.06
C LEU A 133 6.56 -17.54 -13.70
N TYR A 134 7.70 -18.02 -13.28
CA TYR A 134 8.26 -19.30 -13.69
C TYR A 134 8.22 -20.22 -12.49
N ARG A 135 7.26 -21.16 -12.51
CA ARG A 135 6.85 -21.91 -11.33
C ARG A 135 6.89 -23.42 -11.55
N ILE A 136 6.96 -24.15 -10.45
CA ILE A 136 7.06 -25.61 -10.47
C ILE A 136 5.76 -26.23 -10.98
N ARG A 137 4.58 -25.71 -10.55
CA ARG A 137 3.26 -26.15 -10.94
C ARG A 137 2.41 -24.99 -11.40
N PRO A 138 1.69 -25.06 -12.52
CA PRO A 138 0.82 -23.97 -12.95
C PRO A 138 -0.38 -23.81 -12.00
N THR A 139 -0.87 -22.58 -11.82
CA THR A 139 -1.97 -22.28 -10.86
C THR A 139 -3.27 -23.00 -11.15
N VAL A 140 -3.47 -23.52 -12.36
CA VAL A 140 -4.61 -24.39 -12.66
C VAL A 140 -4.61 -25.68 -11.83
N GLN A 141 -3.48 -26.08 -11.26
CA GLN A 141 -3.39 -27.19 -10.28
C GLN A 141 -3.75 -26.77 -8.86
N HIS A 142 -3.88 -25.49 -8.57
CA HIS A 142 -4.32 -24.98 -7.27
C HIS A 142 -5.85 -25.00 -7.09
N TRP A 143 -6.58 -25.53 -8.07
CA TRP A 143 -8.02 -25.68 -8.04
C TRP A 143 -8.40 -27.13 -7.77
N GLY A 144 -9.00 -27.36 -6.61
CA GLY A 144 -9.71 -28.59 -6.30
C GLY A 144 -11.20 -28.30 -6.13
N ARG A 145 -11.89 -29.12 -5.36
CA ARG A 145 -13.26 -28.82 -4.93
C ARG A 145 -13.21 -27.66 -3.94
N LEU A 146 -13.79 -26.53 -4.30
CA LEU A 146 -13.93 -25.38 -3.43
C LEU A 146 -15.10 -25.57 -2.48
N GLU A 147 -14.87 -25.36 -1.19
CA GLU A 147 -15.86 -25.37 -0.12
C GLU A 147 -15.91 -24.02 0.57
N ARG A 148 -17.08 -23.64 1.09
CA ARG A 148 -17.20 -22.40 1.85
C ARG A 148 -16.31 -22.48 3.08
N TYR A 149 -15.46 -21.45 3.24
CA TYR A 149 -14.69 -21.25 4.45
C TYR A 149 -15.39 -20.18 5.30
N SER A 150 -15.55 -20.42 6.58
CA SER A 150 -16.23 -19.49 7.48
C SER A 150 -15.21 -18.80 8.37
N SER A 151 -14.99 -17.52 8.16
CA SER A 151 -14.34 -16.62 9.12
C SER A 151 -15.43 -15.89 9.90
N ALA A 152 -15.21 -15.69 11.21
CA ALA A 152 -16.22 -15.08 12.08
C ALA A 152 -16.56 -13.65 11.65
N ASP A 153 -15.55 -12.82 11.35
CA ASP A 153 -15.73 -11.37 11.25
C ASP A 153 -15.16 -10.71 9.98
N TRP A 154 -14.71 -11.49 9.00
CA TRP A 154 -14.27 -10.90 7.73
C TRP A 154 -15.48 -10.57 6.86
N ARG A 155 -15.71 -9.28 6.63
CA ARG A 155 -16.82 -8.74 5.82
C ARG A 155 -16.28 -8.01 4.60
N THR A 156 -17.08 -7.97 3.56
CA THR A 156 -16.79 -7.28 2.28
C THR A 156 -17.90 -6.28 1.98
N ALA A 157 -17.57 -5.16 1.33
CA ALA A 157 -18.58 -4.21 0.87
C ALA A 157 -19.38 -4.77 -0.32
N PRO A 158 -20.71 -4.47 -0.40
CA PRO A 158 -21.48 -3.68 0.55
C PRO A 158 -21.90 -4.51 1.77
N CYS A 159 -21.67 -3.98 2.97
CA CYS A 159 -22.10 -4.60 4.22
C CYS A 159 -22.98 -3.62 5.01
N ARG A 160 -24.14 -4.06 5.46
CA ARG A 160 -25.11 -3.23 6.18
C ARG A 160 -25.70 -4.01 7.36
N GLU A 161 -24.85 -4.43 8.28
CA GLU A 161 -25.27 -5.20 9.46
C GLU A 161 -25.91 -4.33 10.53
N VAL A 162 -25.48 -3.07 10.63
CA VAL A 162 -25.98 -2.12 11.62
C VAL A 162 -26.26 -0.75 10.98
N GLU A 163 -27.21 -0.03 11.54
CA GLU A 163 -27.45 1.37 11.26
C GLU A 163 -26.80 2.20 12.37
N ALA A 164 -25.68 2.84 12.04
CA ALA A 164 -24.96 3.70 12.97
C ALA A 164 -25.41 5.15 12.82
N ALA A 165 -25.50 5.87 13.95
CA ALA A 165 -25.72 7.30 13.94
C ALA A 165 -24.57 8.02 13.22
N PRO A 166 -24.83 9.15 12.52
CA PRO A 166 -23.78 9.95 11.90
C PRO A 166 -23.01 10.75 12.96
N ALA A 167 -22.10 10.08 13.66
CA ALA A 167 -21.26 10.66 14.69
C ALA A 167 -19.82 10.13 14.54
N PRO A 168 -18.82 10.91 14.96
CA PRO A 168 -17.45 10.41 15.06
C PRO A 168 -17.38 9.23 16.04
N MET A 169 -16.57 8.23 15.71
CA MET A 169 -16.40 7.02 16.52
C MET A 169 -14.92 6.79 16.81
N ARG A 170 -14.63 6.20 17.99
CA ARG A 170 -13.28 5.82 18.38
C ARG A 170 -13.29 4.54 19.18
N TRP A 171 -12.27 3.71 18.95
CA TRP A 171 -12.09 2.43 19.63
C TRP A 171 -10.72 2.37 20.31
N ASP A 172 -10.71 1.78 21.48
CA ASP A 172 -9.50 1.34 22.14
C ASP A 172 -8.89 0.15 21.39
N PRO A 173 -7.63 -0.22 21.66
CA PRO A 173 -7.04 -1.42 21.09
C PRO A 173 -7.89 -2.66 21.40
N ILE A 174 -8.13 -3.47 20.36
CA ILE A 174 -8.83 -4.75 20.54
C ILE A 174 -7.87 -5.77 21.14
N GLU A 175 -8.31 -6.47 22.18
CA GLU A 175 -7.54 -7.49 22.86
C GLU A 175 -7.33 -8.73 21.97
N PHE A 176 -6.20 -9.40 22.17
CA PHE A 176 -5.92 -10.66 21.47
C PHE A 176 -6.92 -11.76 21.88
N PRO A 177 -7.32 -12.63 20.95
CA PRO A 177 -8.15 -13.77 21.26
C PRO A 177 -7.39 -14.75 22.20
N VAL A 178 -8.13 -15.43 23.06
CA VAL A 178 -7.58 -16.47 23.95
C VAL A 178 -7.18 -17.71 23.15
N GLU A 179 -8.01 -18.08 22.18
CA GLU A 179 -7.74 -19.23 21.31
C GLU A 179 -6.76 -18.83 20.19
N PRO A 180 -5.72 -19.65 19.93
CA PRO A 180 -4.77 -19.37 18.88
C PRO A 180 -5.43 -19.34 17.50
N CYS A 181 -5.25 -18.24 16.76
CA CYS A 181 -5.76 -18.07 15.40
C CYS A 181 -4.67 -17.64 14.41
N SER A 182 -4.79 -18.14 13.18
CA SER A 182 -3.96 -17.74 12.06
C SER A 182 -4.50 -16.47 11.40
N PHE A 183 -3.79 -15.93 10.39
CA PHE A 183 -4.15 -14.67 9.75
C PHE A 183 -5.61 -14.61 9.30
N VAL A 184 -6.08 -15.62 8.56
CA VAL A 184 -7.44 -15.57 7.97
C VAL A 184 -8.53 -15.50 9.04
N ASP A 185 -8.35 -16.20 10.16
CA ASP A 185 -9.32 -16.24 11.25
C ASP A 185 -9.16 -15.06 12.22
N SER A 186 -8.04 -14.33 12.13
CA SER A 186 -7.72 -13.21 13.01
C SER A 186 -8.23 -11.85 12.52
N VAL A 187 -8.82 -11.81 11.32
CA VAL A 187 -9.24 -10.55 10.68
C VAL A 187 -10.66 -10.18 11.12
N HIS A 188 -10.77 -9.03 11.76
CA HIS A 188 -12.04 -8.42 12.16
C HIS A 188 -12.28 -7.17 11.33
N THR A 189 -13.30 -7.18 10.52
CA THR A 189 -13.69 -6.01 9.72
C THR A 189 -14.36 -4.96 10.61
N ILE A 190 -13.84 -3.75 10.57
CA ILE A 190 -14.37 -2.61 11.32
C ILE A 190 -15.33 -1.82 10.44
N THR A 191 -14.88 -1.45 9.24
CA THR A 191 -15.71 -0.68 8.29
C THR A 191 -15.65 -1.28 6.91
N THR A 192 -16.72 -1.04 6.15
CA THR A 192 -16.79 -1.33 4.71
C THR A 192 -17.32 -0.10 3.97
N ALA A 193 -16.85 0.13 2.75
CA ALA A 193 -17.21 1.25 1.91
C ALA A 193 -17.25 0.85 0.44
N GLY A 194 -18.21 1.37 -0.32
CA GLY A 194 -18.34 1.06 -1.74
C GLY A 194 -18.93 -0.31 -2.02
N ASP A 195 -18.43 -0.98 -3.07
CA ASP A 195 -18.91 -2.27 -3.56
C ASP A 195 -17.78 -3.02 -4.26
N ALA A 196 -17.39 -4.17 -3.73
CA ALA A 196 -16.29 -4.99 -4.26
C ALA A 196 -16.59 -5.55 -5.66
N ASP A 197 -17.86 -5.88 -5.95
CA ASP A 197 -18.26 -6.40 -7.28
C ASP A 197 -18.13 -5.35 -8.39
N THR A 198 -18.20 -4.06 -8.03
CA THR A 198 -17.97 -2.95 -8.95
C THR A 198 -16.52 -2.44 -8.94
N MET A 199 -15.63 -3.12 -8.22
CA MET A 199 -14.22 -2.74 -8.07
C MET A 199 -14.05 -1.29 -7.56
N ALA A 200 -14.85 -0.89 -6.57
CA ALA A 200 -14.85 0.45 -6.00
C ALA A 200 -15.04 0.42 -4.48
N GLY A 201 -14.27 1.23 -3.74
CA GLY A 201 -14.35 1.29 -2.29
C GLY A 201 -13.26 0.47 -1.59
N MET A 202 -13.48 0.22 -0.31
CA MET A 202 -12.52 -0.44 0.56
C MET A 202 -13.18 -1.07 1.77
N ALA A 203 -12.42 -1.89 2.51
CA ALA A 203 -12.73 -2.22 3.89
C ALA A 203 -11.52 -1.96 4.79
N ALA A 204 -11.77 -1.51 6.02
CA ALA A 204 -10.75 -1.41 7.06
C ALA A 204 -10.94 -2.54 8.08
N HIS A 205 -9.86 -3.26 8.36
CA HIS A 205 -9.85 -4.37 9.27
C HIS A 205 -8.76 -4.20 10.33
N ILE A 206 -8.92 -4.94 11.43
CA ILE A 206 -7.86 -5.21 12.41
C ILE A 206 -7.52 -6.70 12.31
N TYR A 207 -6.24 -7.03 12.35
CA TYR A 207 -5.79 -8.41 12.50
C TYR A 207 -5.14 -8.62 13.87
N LEU A 208 -5.40 -9.81 14.46
CA LEU A 208 -4.94 -10.21 15.79
C LEU A 208 -4.35 -11.61 15.70
N ILE A 209 -3.20 -11.74 15.04
CA ILE A 209 -2.61 -13.04 14.74
C ILE A 209 -1.86 -13.56 15.94
N THR A 210 -2.17 -14.77 16.40
CA THR A 210 -1.52 -15.42 17.54
C THR A 210 -0.79 -16.72 17.17
N ARG A 211 -0.99 -17.21 15.93
CA ARG A 211 -0.38 -18.43 15.40
C ARG A 211 0.02 -18.24 13.93
N SER A 212 1.22 -18.70 13.59
CA SER A 212 1.67 -18.73 12.19
C SER A 212 0.80 -19.67 11.34
N MET A 213 0.67 -19.34 10.06
CA MET A 213 0.12 -20.25 9.04
C MET A 213 1.22 -21.27 8.70
N GLU A 214 0.98 -22.56 8.90
CA GLU A 214 1.97 -23.61 8.62
C GLU A 214 1.74 -24.26 7.25
N ALA A 215 0.67 -25.04 7.12
CA ALA A 215 0.24 -25.67 5.86
C ALA A 215 -1.04 -24.98 5.34
N GLU A 216 -1.11 -23.69 5.48
CA GLU A 216 -2.23 -22.85 5.08
C GLU A 216 -1.72 -21.66 4.27
N TYR A 217 -2.42 -21.36 3.19
CA TYR A 217 -2.11 -20.27 2.28
C TYR A 217 -3.38 -19.47 2.00
N PHE A 218 -3.18 -18.22 1.62
CA PHE A 218 -4.30 -17.32 1.36
C PHE A 218 -4.00 -16.43 0.14
N TYR A 219 -5.03 -16.08 -0.63
CA TYR A 219 -4.99 -14.91 -1.50
C TYR A 219 -6.35 -14.22 -1.59
N ASN A 220 -6.30 -12.92 -1.87
CA ASN A 220 -7.46 -12.09 -2.06
C ASN A 220 -7.65 -11.81 -3.56
N ALA A 221 -8.78 -12.25 -4.11
CA ALA A 221 -9.17 -11.97 -5.49
C ALA A 221 -10.07 -10.73 -5.62
N ASP A 222 -10.65 -10.24 -4.51
CA ASP A 222 -11.54 -9.07 -4.50
C ASP A 222 -10.77 -7.75 -4.47
N GLY A 223 -9.62 -7.71 -3.81
CA GLY A 223 -8.84 -6.49 -3.63
C GLY A 223 -7.36 -6.74 -3.34
N GLU A 224 -6.57 -5.69 -3.34
CA GLU A 224 -5.23 -5.72 -2.78
C GLU A 224 -5.26 -5.42 -1.29
N LEU A 225 -4.26 -5.88 -0.55
CA LEU A 225 -4.17 -5.75 0.90
C LEU A 225 -3.00 -4.85 1.29
N LEU A 226 -3.26 -3.76 1.98
CA LEU A 226 -2.25 -2.92 2.61
C LEU A 226 -2.20 -3.21 4.10
N PHE A 227 -1.07 -3.77 4.56
CA PHE A 227 -0.79 -4.10 5.96
C PHE A 227 -0.11 -2.93 6.66
N VAL A 228 -0.58 -2.59 7.87
CA VAL A 228 0.03 -1.60 8.77
C VAL A 228 0.26 -2.26 10.14
N PRO A 229 1.41 -2.88 10.38
CA PRO A 229 1.72 -3.47 11.69
C PRO A 229 1.70 -2.42 12.80
N GLN A 230 1.13 -2.79 13.95
CA GLN A 230 1.12 -1.98 15.16
C GLN A 230 1.93 -2.63 16.29
N MET A 231 1.89 -3.95 16.38
CA MET A 231 2.65 -4.72 17.36
C MET A 231 3.11 -6.06 16.74
N GLY A 232 4.33 -6.47 17.04
CA GLY A 232 4.93 -7.69 16.51
C GLY A 232 5.45 -7.54 15.07
N VAL A 233 6.31 -8.45 14.66
CA VAL A 233 6.81 -8.58 13.28
C VAL A 233 5.94 -9.57 12.54
N VAL A 234 5.55 -9.23 11.32
CA VAL A 234 4.81 -10.11 10.41
C VAL A 234 5.73 -10.47 9.25
N ARG A 235 5.98 -11.75 9.05
CA ARG A 235 6.66 -12.27 7.86
C ARG A 235 5.62 -12.76 6.87
N LEU A 236 5.63 -12.14 5.71
CA LEU A 236 4.78 -12.50 4.57
C LEU A 236 5.61 -13.29 3.55
N TRP A 237 5.43 -14.61 3.54
CA TRP A 237 5.87 -15.43 2.43
C TRP A 237 4.91 -15.21 1.26
N THR A 238 5.43 -14.85 0.11
CA THR A 238 4.64 -14.60 -1.10
C THR A 238 5.15 -15.43 -2.26
N GLU A 239 4.39 -15.54 -3.33
CA GLU A 239 4.85 -16.15 -4.59
C GLU A 239 6.08 -15.44 -5.19
N PHE A 240 6.36 -14.21 -4.78
CA PHE A 240 7.47 -13.38 -5.28
C PHE A 240 8.71 -13.44 -4.38
N GLY A 241 8.57 -13.91 -3.16
CA GLY A 241 9.61 -13.93 -2.12
C GLY A 241 9.07 -13.51 -0.77
N ILE A 242 9.96 -13.06 0.13
CA ILE A 242 9.67 -12.85 1.55
C ILE A 242 9.70 -11.37 1.89
N LEU A 243 8.67 -10.88 2.58
CA LEU A 243 8.61 -9.55 3.17
C LEU A 243 8.50 -9.66 4.70
N ASP A 244 9.46 -9.10 5.43
CA ASP A 244 9.32 -8.86 6.87
C ASP A 244 8.87 -7.42 7.08
N ILE A 245 7.83 -7.22 7.87
CA ILE A 245 7.27 -5.91 8.20
C ILE A 245 7.10 -5.76 9.72
N GLU A 246 7.47 -4.58 10.22
CA GLU A 246 7.42 -4.22 11.62
C GLU A 246 6.61 -2.93 11.85
N PRO A 247 6.26 -2.57 13.10
CA PRO A 247 5.63 -1.28 13.38
C PRO A 247 6.41 -0.09 12.83
N GLY A 248 5.73 0.75 12.02
CA GLY A 248 6.36 1.85 11.27
C GLY A 248 6.68 1.51 9.82
N GLU A 249 6.43 0.29 9.38
CA GLU A 249 6.46 -0.13 7.97
C GLU A 249 5.06 -0.47 7.47
N ILE A 250 4.91 -0.51 6.15
CA ILE A 250 3.72 -1.03 5.46
C ILE A 250 4.13 -2.06 4.41
N ALA A 251 3.21 -2.97 4.08
CA ALA A 251 3.34 -3.80 2.88
C ALA A 251 2.04 -3.81 2.09
N VAL A 252 2.16 -3.84 0.76
CA VAL A 252 1.04 -4.04 -0.15
C VAL A 252 1.20 -5.40 -0.84
N ILE A 253 0.16 -6.21 -0.71
CA ILE A 253 0.03 -7.49 -1.41
C ILE A 253 -0.99 -7.30 -2.53
N PRO A 254 -0.57 -7.34 -3.79
CA PRO A 254 -1.46 -7.15 -4.92
C PRO A 254 -2.53 -8.24 -5.00
N ARG A 255 -3.67 -7.90 -5.62
CA ARG A 255 -4.77 -8.82 -5.87
C ARG A 255 -4.30 -10.11 -6.57
N GLY A 256 -4.68 -11.26 -6.05
CA GLY A 256 -4.34 -12.57 -6.64
C GLY A 256 -3.01 -13.17 -6.16
N VAL A 257 -2.15 -12.41 -5.50
CA VAL A 257 -0.87 -12.91 -4.98
C VAL A 257 -1.11 -13.78 -3.75
N LYS A 258 -0.59 -15.00 -3.77
CA LYS A 258 -0.70 -15.95 -2.66
C LYS A 258 0.32 -15.64 -1.58
N ILE A 259 -0.12 -15.78 -0.33
CA ILE A 259 0.70 -15.54 0.85
C ILE A 259 0.55 -16.63 1.91
N ARG A 260 1.55 -16.72 2.76
CA ARG A 260 1.54 -17.42 4.05
C ARG A 260 2.14 -16.48 5.09
N VAL A 261 1.46 -16.36 6.23
CA VAL A 261 1.86 -15.43 7.29
C VAL A 261 2.56 -16.18 8.41
N GLU A 262 3.76 -15.75 8.77
CA GLU A 262 4.53 -16.23 9.92
C GLU A 262 4.72 -15.10 10.95
N LEU A 263 4.87 -15.52 12.19
CA LEU A 263 5.12 -14.67 13.35
C LEU A 263 6.51 -14.97 13.91
N PRO A 264 7.57 -14.28 13.49
CA PRO A 264 8.92 -14.56 13.97
C PRO A 264 9.11 -14.33 15.48
N ASP A 265 8.43 -13.32 16.03
CA ASP A 265 8.66 -12.82 17.39
C ASP A 265 7.42 -12.94 18.30
N GLY A 266 6.44 -13.78 17.93
CA GLY A 266 5.21 -13.97 18.70
C GLY A 266 4.00 -13.21 18.12
N PRO A 267 2.93 -13.02 18.90
CA PRO A 267 1.67 -12.44 18.40
C PRO A 267 1.84 -11.09 17.73
N ALA A 268 1.07 -10.84 16.67
CA ALA A 268 1.07 -9.59 15.92
C ALA A 268 -0.33 -9.00 15.79
N ARG A 269 -0.42 -7.68 15.98
CA ARG A 269 -1.61 -6.87 15.76
C ARG A 269 -1.29 -5.76 14.77
N GLY A 270 -2.27 -5.43 13.96
CA GLY A 270 -2.18 -4.29 13.06
C GLY A 270 -3.48 -4.02 12.33
N TYR A 271 -3.39 -3.12 11.38
CA TYR A 271 -4.50 -2.68 10.57
C TYR A 271 -4.32 -3.17 9.15
N LEU A 272 -5.43 -3.38 8.46
CA LEU A 272 -5.44 -3.87 7.09
C LEU A 272 -6.45 -3.07 6.28
N CYS A 273 -6.00 -2.46 5.19
CA CYS A 273 -6.88 -1.91 4.17
C CYS A 273 -7.04 -2.94 3.05
N GLU A 274 -8.27 -3.30 2.76
CA GLU A 274 -8.63 -4.07 1.58
C GLU A 274 -9.13 -3.08 0.52
N ASN A 275 -8.33 -2.80 -0.49
CA ASN A 275 -8.64 -1.87 -1.56
C ASN A 275 -9.29 -2.59 -2.73
N TYR A 276 -10.56 -2.28 -3.01
CA TYR A 276 -11.31 -2.88 -4.13
C TYR A 276 -11.08 -2.15 -5.46
N GLY A 277 -10.55 -0.93 -5.41
CA GLY A 277 -10.31 -0.08 -6.59
C GLY A 277 -9.08 -0.45 -7.41
N GLY A 278 -8.57 0.54 -8.13
CA GLY A 278 -7.29 0.44 -8.83
C GLY A 278 -6.14 0.24 -7.84
N ALA A 279 -5.03 -0.34 -8.32
CA ALA A 279 -3.85 -0.55 -7.50
C ALA A 279 -3.32 0.76 -6.90
N PHE A 280 -2.70 0.68 -5.73
CA PHE A 280 -2.03 1.82 -5.13
C PHE A 280 -0.88 2.31 -5.99
N THR A 281 -0.85 3.62 -6.19
CA THR A 281 0.19 4.36 -6.92
C THR A 281 0.78 5.46 -6.05
N LEU A 282 1.90 6.04 -6.49
CA LEU A 282 2.40 7.26 -5.85
C LEU A 282 1.52 8.45 -6.22
N PRO A 283 1.22 9.36 -5.27
CA PRO A 283 0.39 10.54 -5.53
C PRO A 283 1.07 11.52 -6.47
N GLU A 284 0.27 12.28 -7.22
CA GLU A 284 0.75 13.43 -7.99
C GLU A 284 1.28 14.52 -7.05
N ARG A 285 2.45 15.06 -7.35
CA ARG A 285 3.12 16.01 -6.45
C ARG A 285 2.88 17.48 -6.77
N GLY A 286 2.36 17.78 -7.94
CA GLY A 286 2.12 19.15 -8.37
C GLY A 286 3.36 20.07 -8.21
N PRO A 287 3.21 21.22 -7.52
CA PRO A 287 4.31 22.18 -7.33
C PRO A 287 5.49 21.66 -6.50
N ILE A 288 5.33 20.59 -5.72
CA ILE A 288 6.40 19.97 -4.93
C ILE A 288 7.49 19.39 -5.83
N GLY A 289 7.15 19.00 -7.04
CA GLY A 289 8.07 18.42 -8.02
C GLY A 289 8.52 17.00 -7.63
N ALA A 290 9.82 16.69 -7.80
CA ALA A 290 10.35 15.35 -7.63
C ALA A 290 10.80 15.01 -6.21
N ASN A 291 10.92 15.99 -5.33
CA ASN A 291 11.40 15.81 -3.96
C ASN A 291 10.25 15.67 -2.96
N CYS A 292 10.56 15.30 -1.74
CA CYS A 292 9.62 15.09 -0.63
C CYS A 292 8.62 13.94 -0.84
N LEU A 293 7.75 13.73 0.13
CA LEU A 293 6.82 12.62 0.24
C LEU A 293 7.56 11.25 0.23
N ALA A 294 6.89 10.19 -0.24
CA ALA A 294 7.54 8.89 -0.38
C ALA A 294 8.46 8.87 -1.60
N ASN A 295 9.73 8.54 -1.39
CA ASN A 295 10.67 8.41 -2.49
C ASN A 295 10.55 7.01 -3.12
N PRO A 296 10.39 6.88 -4.44
CA PRO A 296 10.28 5.58 -5.12
C PRO A 296 11.41 4.60 -4.79
N ARG A 297 12.65 5.08 -4.59
CA ARG A 297 13.80 4.23 -4.27
C ARG A 297 13.72 3.53 -2.90
N ASP A 298 12.87 4.03 -1.99
CA ASP A 298 12.77 3.51 -0.62
C ASP A 298 11.71 2.41 -0.50
N PHE A 299 10.97 2.13 -1.59
CA PHE A 299 10.13 0.96 -1.70
C PHE A 299 10.95 -0.29 -2.00
N LEU A 300 10.60 -1.40 -1.37
CA LEU A 300 11.34 -2.65 -1.41
C LEU A 300 10.43 -3.78 -1.88
N THR A 301 10.83 -4.44 -2.97
CA THR A 301 10.16 -5.62 -3.54
C THR A 301 10.99 -6.87 -3.22
N PRO A 302 10.39 -8.03 -2.89
CA PRO A 302 11.17 -9.20 -2.47
C PRO A 302 11.96 -9.82 -3.62
N VAL A 303 13.11 -10.38 -3.28
CA VAL A 303 13.88 -11.27 -4.17
C VAL A 303 13.20 -12.64 -4.19
N ALA A 304 13.17 -13.29 -5.35
CA ALA A 304 12.56 -14.60 -5.53
C ALA A 304 13.00 -15.61 -4.48
N ALA A 305 12.02 -16.23 -3.85
CA ALA A 305 12.19 -17.36 -2.94
C ALA A 305 10.99 -18.28 -3.11
N TYR A 306 11.20 -19.60 -3.13
CA TYR A 306 10.16 -20.56 -3.43
C TYR A 306 10.16 -21.71 -2.41
N GLU A 307 9.03 -22.38 -2.34
CA GLU A 307 8.84 -23.62 -1.59
C GLU A 307 8.62 -24.77 -2.59
N ASP A 308 9.44 -25.81 -2.49
CA ASP A 308 9.25 -27.08 -3.18
C ASP A 308 8.88 -28.14 -2.16
N ARG A 309 7.63 -28.05 -1.63
CA ARG A 309 7.09 -28.94 -0.61
C ARG A 309 5.91 -29.72 -1.17
N GLU A 310 5.97 -31.03 -1.03
CA GLU A 310 4.91 -31.96 -1.43
C GLU A 310 4.22 -32.49 -0.16
N GLU A 311 3.43 -31.63 0.47
CA GLU A 311 2.72 -31.91 1.71
C GLU A 311 1.26 -31.44 1.60
N PRO A 312 0.31 -32.16 2.25
CA PRO A 312 -1.07 -31.70 2.31
C PRO A 312 -1.16 -30.30 2.90
N SER A 313 -1.85 -29.42 2.21
CA SER A 313 -2.03 -28.03 2.60
C SER A 313 -3.42 -27.53 2.25
N ARG A 314 -3.78 -26.36 2.73
CA ARG A 314 -5.05 -25.69 2.47
C ARG A 314 -4.79 -24.33 1.83
N LEU A 315 -5.44 -24.06 0.71
CA LEU A 315 -5.50 -22.74 0.12
C LEU A 315 -6.87 -22.11 0.39
N VAL A 316 -6.86 -20.95 1.05
CA VAL A 316 -8.05 -20.13 1.27
C VAL A 316 -8.05 -18.99 0.26
N VAL A 317 -9.20 -18.77 -0.36
CA VAL A 317 -9.42 -17.75 -1.39
C VAL A 317 -10.54 -16.83 -0.95
N LYS A 318 -10.31 -15.53 -1.00
CA LYS A 318 -11.38 -14.55 -0.89
C LYS A 318 -11.83 -14.15 -2.29
N TRP A 319 -13.09 -14.48 -2.65
CA TRP A 319 -13.66 -14.18 -3.96
C TRP A 319 -15.16 -13.93 -3.87
N GLY A 320 -15.60 -12.85 -4.54
CA GLY A 320 -17.02 -12.46 -4.56
C GLY A 320 -17.56 -12.18 -3.15
N GLY A 321 -16.78 -11.51 -2.31
CA GLY A 321 -17.14 -11.19 -0.94
C GLY A 321 -17.18 -12.36 0.03
N ALA A 322 -16.69 -13.54 -0.39
CA ALA A 322 -16.76 -14.76 0.39
C ALA A 322 -15.41 -15.47 0.47
N LEU A 323 -15.20 -16.21 1.55
CA LEU A 323 -14.05 -17.08 1.71
C LEU A 323 -14.39 -18.50 1.22
N TRP A 324 -13.46 -19.07 0.48
CA TRP A 324 -13.50 -20.42 -0.06
C TRP A 324 -12.21 -21.14 0.27
N SER A 325 -12.23 -22.45 0.40
CA SER A 325 -11.01 -23.23 0.61
C SER A 325 -10.98 -24.48 -0.25
N THR A 326 -9.77 -24.93 -0.57
CA THR A 326 -9.50 -26.21 -1.23
C THR A 326 -8.24 -26.81 -0.63
N GLY A 327 -8.18 -28.17 -0.63
CA GLY A 327 -6.97 -28.91 -0.30
C GLY A 327 -6.01 -28.95 -1.47
N LEU A 328 -4.72 -28.85 -1.18
CA LEU A 328 -3.61 -29.07 -2.10
C LEU A 328 -2.71 -30.18 -1.53
N ASP A 329 -1.91 -30.81 -2.36
CA ASP A 329 -0.87 -31.78 -2.01
C ASP A 329 0.55 -31.16 -2.05
N HIS A 330 0.64 -29.85 -2.20
CA HIS A 330 1.89 -29.11 -2.33
C HIS A 330 1.74 -27.66 -1.82
N SER A 331 2.88 -26.95 -1.71
CA SER A 331 2.89 -25.51 -1.48
C SER A 331 2.58 -24.75 -2.77
N PRO A 332 1.67 -23.77 -2.76
CA PRO A 332 1.42 -22.90 -3.91
C PRO A 332 2.45 -21.74 -4.03
N LEU A 333 3.41 -21.62 -3.12
CA LEU A 333 4.48 -20.60 -3.17
C LEU A 333 5.71 -21.13 -3.94
N ASP A 334 5.49 -21.65 -5.11
CA ASP A 334 6.43 -22.44 -5.90
C ASP A 334 7.06 -21.71 -7.09
N VAL A 335 7.06 -20.36 -7.06
CA VAL A 335 7.65 -19.52 -8.11
C VAL A 335 9.15 -19.41 -7.93
N VAL A 336 9.92 -20.00 -8.84
CA VAL A 336 11.39 -20.06 -8.79
C VAL A 336 12.04 -18.79 -9.34
N ALA A 337 11.38 -18.15 -10.32
CA ALA A 337 11.82 -16.88 -10.90
C ALA A 337 10.62 -16.07 -11.37
N TRP A 338 10.78 -14.75 -11.42
CA TRP A 338 9.74 -13.85 -11.89
C TRP A 338 10.33 -12.56 -12.45
N HIS A 339 9.60 -11.89 -13.33
CA HIS A 339 9.88 -10.51 -13.74
C HIS A 339 8.57 -9.77 -14.04
N GLY A 340 8.56 -8.47 -13.82
CA GLY A 340 7.41 -7.62 -14.09
C GLY A 340 7.32 -6.44 -13.13
N ASN A 341 6.20 -5.72 -13.20
CA ASN A 341 5.90 -4.55 -12.37
C ASN A 341 4.69 -4.75 -11.44
N TYR A 342 4.02 -5.87 -11.51
CA TYR A 342 2.93 -6.26 -10.60
C TYR A 342 3.48 -7.24 -9.57
N ALA A 343 3.94 -6.71 -8.45
CA ALA A 343 4.61 -7.48 -7.41
C ALA A 343 4.34 -6.86 -6.02
N PRO A 344 4.39 -7.65 -4.93
CA PRO A 344 4.27 -7.13 -3.58
C PRO A 344 5.47 -6.23 -3.23
N TYR A 345 5.21 -5.28 -2.34
CA TYR A 345 6.25 -4.36 -1.87
C TYR A 345 6.01 -3.92 -0.44
N LYS A 346 7.06 -3.39 0.20
CA LYS A 346 6.99 -2.73 1.51
C LYS A 346 7.62 -1.33 1.46
N TYR A 347 7.28 -0.50 2.43
CA TYR A 347 7.84 0.83 2.61
C TYR A 347 7.98 1.17 4.09
N ASP A 348 9.10 1.79 4.46
CA ASP A 348 9.35 2.29 5.81
C ASP A 348 8.83 3.73 5.94
N LEU A 349 7.73 3.92 6.68
CA LEU A 349 7.08 5.21 6.90
C LEU A 349 7.98 6.23 7.62
N ARG A 350 9.02 5.78 8.32
CA ARG A 350 10.01 6.65 8.96
C ARG A 350 10.89 7.40 7.94
N ARG A 351 10.87 6.96 6.66
CA ARG A 351 11.54 7.63 5.53
C ARG A 351 10.66 8.61 4.79
N PHE A 352 9.39 8.69 5.17
CA PHE A 352 8.46 9.65 4.56
C PHE A 352 8.85 11.08 4.92
N SER A 353 8.87 11.98 3.94
CA SER A 353 9.23 13.38 4.12
C SER A 353 8.04 14.30 3.88
N PRO A 354 7.22 14.58 4.91
CA PRO A 354 6.07 15.48 4.77
C PRO A 354 6.53 16.91 4.46
N VAL A 355 5.69 17.64 3.74
CA VAL A 355 5.92 19.06 3.43
C VAL A 355 5.07 19.91 4.34
N GLY A 356 5.67 20.50 5.39
CA GLY A 356 5.00 21.42 6.29
C GLY A 356 4.97 22.87 5.77
N PRO A 357 4.18 23.77 6.40
CA PRO A 357 4.22 25.20 6.15
C PRO A 357 5.58 25.77 6.54
N LEU A 358 6.10 26.69 5.73
CA LEU A 358 7.39 27.34 5.99
C LEU A 358 7.25 28.67 6.70
N LEU A 359 6.10 29.34 6.59
CA LEU A 359 5.85 30.65 7.18
C LEU A 359 4.60 30.61 8.08
N PHE A 360 3.44 30.70 7.53
CA PHE A 360 2.17 30.63 8.25
C PHE A 360 1.13 29.85 7.41
N ASP A 361 0.00 29.56 8.01
CA ASP A 361 -1.06 28.71 7.52
C ASP A 361 -0.72 27.22 7.43
N HIS A 362 -1.73 26.41 7.54
CA HIS A 362 -1.65 24.96 7.38
C HIS A 362 -1.84 24.60 5.93
N VAL A 363 -0.98 23.73 5.41
CA VAL A 363 -1.19 23.15 4.08
C VAL A 363 -2.19 21.98 4.15
N ASP A 364 -2.82 21.69 3.03
CA ASP A 364 -3.78 20.57 2.95
C ASP A 364 -3.15 19.23 3.33
N PRO A 365 -3.92 18.31 3.95
CA PRO A 365 -3.42 16.99 4.37
C PRO A 365 -2.86 16.11 3.26
N SER A 366 -3.08 16.44 1.98
CA SER A 366 -2.47 15.76 0.82
C SER A 366 -0.95 15.66 0.89
N ILE A 367 -0.29 16.56 1.64
CA ILE A 367 1.15 16.51 1.90
C ILE A 367 1.59 15.30 2.73
N TYR A 368 0.67 14.56 3.30
CA TYR A 368 0.91 13.35 4.10
C TYR A 368 0.56 12.06 3.32
N THR A 369 0.12 12.16 2.07
CA THR A 369 -0.26 11.00 1.25
C THR A 369 0.97 10.20 0.82
N VAL A 370 1.02 8.96 1.26
CA VAL A 370 2.08 7.99 0.90
C VAL A 370 1.73 7.28 -0.41
N LEU A 371 0.51 6.75 -0.49
CA LEU A 371 -0.02 6.00 -1.63
C LEU A 371 -1.46 6.45 -1.91
N THR A 372 -1.86 6.40 -3.17
CA THR A 372 -3.22 6.69 -3.62
C THR A 372 -3.73 5.60 -4.56
N SER A 373 -4.95 5.13 -4.32
CA SER A 373 -5.69 4.30 -5.26
C SER A 373 -6.60 5.22 -6.07
N PRO A 374 -6.39 5.36 -7.39
CA PRO A 374 -7.19 6.25 -8.20
C PRO A 374 -8.64 5.77 -8.32
N SER A 375 -9.56 6.71 -8.51
CA SER A 375 -10.93 6.42 -8.91
C SER A 375 -11.23 6.92 -10.31
N GLU A 376 -12.43 6.62 -10.82
CA GLU A 376 -12.91 7.16 -12.09
C GLU A 376 -13.26 8.66 -12.02
N THR A 377 -13.32 9.24 -10.82
CA THR A 377 -13.54 10.68 -10.62
C THR A 377 -12.19 11.38 -10.49
N PRO A 378 -11.79 12.21 -11.47
CA PRO A 378 -10.51 12.91 -11.41
C PRO A 378 -10.37 13.75 -10.14
N GLY A 379 -9.21 13.69 -9.50
CA GLY A 379 -8.90 14.43 -8.28
C GLY A 379 -9.57 13.90 -7.00
N THR A 380 -10.21 12.74 -7.08
CA THR A 380 -10.83 12.09 -5.90
C THR A 380 -10.38 10.63 -5.87
N ALA A 381 -9.63 10.25 -4.85
CA ALA A 381 -9.15 8.88 -4.71
C ALA A 381 -10.27 7.89 -4.35
N ASN A 382 -10.12 6.63 -4.74
CA ASN A 382 -10.89 5.53 -4.18
C ASN A 382 -10.53 5.36 -2.70
N VAL A 383 -9.24 5.29 -2.42
CA VAL A 383 -8.66 5.36 -1.08
C VAL A 383 -7.25 5.93 -1.13
N ASP A 384 -6.94 6.83 -0.22
CA ASP A 384 -5.60 7.32 0.07
C ASP A 384 -5.06 6.67 1.34
N PHE A 385 -3.78 6.32 1.33
CA PHE A 385 -3.04 5.99 2.53
C PHE A 385 -2.17 7.17 2.93
N VAL A 386 -2.48 7.72 4.09
CA VAL A 386 -1.86 8.93 4.65
C VAL A 386 -1.10 8.56 5.92
N CYS A 387 0.07 9.13 6.18
CA CYS A 387 0.81 8.94 7.44
C CYS A 387 1.20 10.27 8.09
N PHE A 388 1.21 10.28 9.42
CA PHE A 388 1.60 11.42 10.25
C PHE A 388 2.83 11.03 11.08
N PRO A 389 4.05 11.11 10.47
CA PRO A 389 5.30 10.76 11.14
C PRO A 389 5.85 11.92 11.95
N ASP A 390 7.06 11.72 12.49
CA ASP A 390 7.88 12.80 13.05
C ASP A 390 7.98 13.97 12.07
N ARG A 391 7.78 15.21 12.56
CA ARG A 391 7.77 16.41 11.72
C ARG A 391 8.06 17.69 12.49
N TRP A 392 8.51 18.70 11.77
CA TRP A 392 8.67 20.05 12.31
C TRP A 392 7.38 20.86 12.20
N LEU A 393 7.04 21.58 13.26
CA LEU A 393 5.99 22.60 13.33
C LEU A 393 6.67 23.96 13.47
N VAL A 394 6.62 24.77 12.42
CA VAL A 394 7.35 26.04 12.32
C VAL A 394 6.46 27.22 11.95
N ALA A 395 5.19 26.99 11.62
CA ALA A 395 4.27 28.04 11.21
C ALA A 395 4.15 29.14 12.26
N GLU A 396 4.38 30.38 11.83
CA GLU A 396 4.27 31.58 12.65
C GLU A 396 2.79 31.99 12.78
N ASP A 397 2.39 32.57 13.89
CA ASP A 397 1.04 33.10 14.16
C ASP A 397 -0.10 32.19 13.58
N THR A 398 0.02 30.91 13.78
CA THR A 398 -0.86 29.91 13.17
C THR A 398 -1.32 28.88 14.21
N PHE A 399 -2.60 28.55 14.23
CA PHE A 399 -3.11 27.41 14.98
C PHE A 399 -2.54 26.11 14.36
N ARG A 400 -1.62 25.44 15.04
CA ARG A 400 -0.83 24.36 14.47
C ARG A 400 -1.50 22.98 14.42
N PRO A 401 -2.43 22.60 15.30
CA PRO A 401 -3.25 21.41 15.10
C PRO A 401 -4.11 21.52 13.83
N PRO A 402 -4.60 20.41 13.26
CA PRO A 402 -5.62 20.47 12.22
C PRO A 402 -6.80 21.33 12.68
N TRP A 403 -7.32 22.18 11.81
CA TRP A 403 -8.49 23.01 12.10
C TRP A 403 -9.78 22.18 12.18
N TYR A 404 -10.85 22.73 12.75
CA TYR A 404 -12.18 22.10 12.67
C TYR A 404 -12.66 22.10 11.23
N HIS A 405 -13.11 20.95 10.74
CA HIS A 405 -13.48 20.81 9.34
C HIS A 405 -14.55 19.76 9.09
N MET A 406 -15.05 19.75 7.87
CA MET A 406 -15.83 18.69 7.24
C MET A 406 -15.25 18.41 5.87
N ASN A 407 -15.07 17.15 5.52
CA ASN A 407 -14.47 16.71 4.27
C ASN A 407 -15.46 15.82 3.50
N VAL A 408 -15.37 15.81 2.18
CA VAL A 408 -16.15 14.88 1.32
C VAL A 408 -15.62 13.45 1.36
N MET A 409 -14.46 13.24 1.98
CA MET A 409 -13.86 11.93 2.19
C MET A 409 -14.14 11.44 3.61
N SER A 410 -14.20 10.11 3.77
CA SER A 410 -14.31 9.46 5.08
C SER A 410 -12.95 8.99 5.55
N GLU A 411 -12.64 9.20 6.83
CA GLU A 411 -11.34 9.02 7.44
C GLU A 411 -11.37 7.88 8.46
N PHE A 412 -10.70 6.77 8.18
CA PHE A 412 -10.38 5.73 9.16
C PHE A 412 -8.94 5.93 9.61
N MET A 413 -8.74 6.33 10.87
CA MET A 413 -7.43 6.66 11.42
C MET A 413 -6.98 5.63 12.44
N GLY A 414 -5.68 5.29 12.46
CA GLY A 414 -5.05 4.43 13.45
C GLY A 414 -3.78 5.03 14.04
N LEU A 415 -3.45 4.65 15.27
CA LEU A 415 -2.22 5.06 15.94
C LEU A 415 -1.29 3.86 16.09
N VAL A 416 -0.14 3.89 15.41
CA VAL A 416 0.86 2.82 15.45
C VAL A 416 1.66 2.90 16.74
N TYR A 417 2.24 4.07 17.04
CA TYR A 417 2.96 4.33 18.29
C TYR A 417 2.98 5.81 18.64
N GLY A 418 3.32 6.12 19.89
CA GLY A 418 3.44 7.48 20.41
C GLY A 418 2.10 8.12 20.76
N GLN A 419 1.97 9.41 20.44
CA GLN A 419 0.80 10.22 20.75
C GLN A 419 0.44 11.08 19.53
N TYR A 420 -0.84 11.18 19.22
CA TYR A 420 -1.32 12.06 18.17
C TYR A 420 -1.60 13.47 18.73
N ASP A 421 -1.03 14.49 18.10
CA ASP A 421 -1.02 15.89 18.60
C ASP A 421 -2.43 16.52 18.68
N ALA A 422 -3.33 16.19 17.76
CA ALA A 422 -4.71 16.71 17.79
C ALA A 422 -5.61 16.03 18.85
N LYS A 423 -5.19 14.90 19.41
CA LYS A 423 -5.97 14.07 20.35
C LYS A 423 -5.07 13.48 21.43
N PRO A 424 -4.60 14.31 22.38
CA PRO A 424 -3.62 13.89 23.37
C PRO A 424 -4.16 12.89 24.40
N ARG A 425 -5.48 12.69 24.48
CA ARG A 425 -6.11 11.76 25.41
C ARG A 425 -7.07 10.80 24.71
N GLY A 426 -7.13 9.58 25.20
CA GLY A 426 -8.08 8.56 24.75
C GLY A 426 -7.83 8.00 23.34
N PHE A 427 -6.78 8.42 22.65
CA PHE A 427 -6.32 7.83 21.41
C PHE A 427 -4.92 7.21 21.65
N VAL A 428 -4.88 5.91 21.86
CA VAL A 428 -3.67 5.17 22.28
C VAL A 428 -3.19 4.24 21.18
N PRO A 429 -1.90 3.85 21.17
CA PRO A 429 -1.37 2.91 20.17
C PRO A 429 -2.20 1.61 20.08
N GLY A 430 -2.59 1.23 18.87
CA GLY A 430 -3.50 0.11 18.60
C GLY A 430 -4.97 0.51 18.54
N GLY A 431 -5.32 1.72 19.02
CA GLY A 431 -6.66 2.28 18.85
C GLY A 431 -6.88 2.86 17.45
N PHE A 432 -8.13 3.12 17.11
CA PHE A 432 -8.52 3.68 15.82
C PHE A 432 -9.79 4.53 15.94
N SER A 433 -10.02 5.38 14.93
CA SER A 433 -11.20 6.25 14.88
C SER A 433 -11.78 6.33 13.46
N LEU A 434 -13.05 6.66 13.38
CA LEU A 434 -13.79 6.90 12.16
C LEU A 434 -14.44 8.28 12.17
N HIS A 435 -14.13 9.09 11.17
CA HIS A 435 -14.77 10.36 10.87
C HIS A 435 -15.35 10.25 9.46
N ASN A 436 -16.64 10.01 9.36
CA ASN A 436 -17.27 9.85 8.06
C ASN A 436 -17.39 11.18 7.31
N MET A 437 -17.55 11.07 5.99
CA MET A 437 -17.71 12.21 5.08
C MET A 437 -18.76 13.20 5.61
N MET A 438 -18.46 14.49 5.49
CA MET A 438 -19.36 15.61 5.89
C MET A 438 -19.74 15.61 7.37
N LEU A 439 -19.06 14.86 8.25
CA LEU A 439 -19.24 14.97 9.69
C LEU A 439 -18.17 15.90 10.27
N PRO A 440 -18.58 16.92 11.09
CA PRO A 440 -17.65 17.88 11.65
C PRO A 440 -16.74 17.21 12.68
N HIS A 441 -15.42 17.49 12.59
CA HIS A 441 -14.43 17.00 13.53
C HIS A 441 -13.20 17.93 13.59
N GLY A 442 -12.27 17.66 14.51
CA GLY A 442 -11.07 18.46 14.72
C GLY A 442 -10.42 18.13 16.06
N PRO A 443 -9.58 19.04 16.59
CA PRO A 443 -8.91 18.85 17.88
C PRO A 443 -9.93 18.80 19.03
N ASP A 444 -9.61 18.05 20.07
CA ASP A 444 -10.37 18.10 21.31
C ASP A 444 -10.11 19.41 22.09
N VAL A 445 -10.87 19.63 23.17
CA VAL A 445 -10.78 20.86 23.94
C VAL A 445 -9.38 21.06 24.56
N ASP A 446 -8.73 19.98 25.03
CA ASP A 446 -7.41 20.07 25.66
C ASP A 446 -6.35 20.45 24.61
N ALA A 447 -6.40 19.86 23.41
CA ALA A 447 -5.51 20.22 22.31
C ALA A 447 -5.74 21.66 21.83
N PHE A 448 -7.01 22.08 21.72
CA PHE A 448 -7.35 23.46 21.36
C PHE A 448 -6.83 24.48 22.37
N ASP A 449 -7.08 24.25 23.67
CA ASP A 449 -6.66 25.15 24.72
C ASP A 449 -5.13 25.27 24.81
N ALA A 450 -4.44 24.14 24.75
CA ALA A 450 -2.98 24.09 24.73
C ALA A 450 -2.38 24.82 23.51
N ALA A 451 -2.90 24.54 22.32
CA ALA A 451 -2.42 25.15 21.09
C ALA A 451 -2.70 26.66 20.99
N SER A 452 -3.81 27.12 21.58
CA SER A 452 -4.18 28.55 21.62
C SER A 452 -3.40 29.36 22.63
N ALA A 453 -2.76 28.71 23.62
CA ALA A 453 -2.03 29.38 24.71
C ALA A 453 -0.51 29.27 24.57
N VAL A 454 0.01 28.40 23.76
CA VAL A 454 1.44 28.12 23.63
C VAL A 454 2.18 29.29 22.94
N GLU A 455 3.37 29.65 23.42
CA GLU A 455 4.31 30.52 22.70
C GLU A 455 4.88 29.75 21.51
N LEU A 456 4.61 30.21 20.29
CA LEU A 456 5.02 29.55 19.07
C LEU A 456 6.53 29.64 18.83
N LYS A 457 7.21 28.49 18.87
CA LYS A 457 8.63 28.29 18.53
C LYS A 457 8.74 27.13 17.56
N PRO A 458 9.83 27.00 16.77
CA PRO A 458 10.10 25.77 16.06
C PRO A 458 10.05 24.58 17.01
N HIS A 459 9.19 23.61 16.72
CA HIS A 459 8.97 22.44 17.54
C HIS A 459 8.97 21.19 16.67
N LYS A 460 9.71 20.15 17.06
CA LYS A 460 9.71 18.88 16.38
C LYS A 460 8.84 17.87 17.14
N LEU A 461 7.78 17.40 16.51
CA LEU A 461 7.07 16.22 16.97
C LEU A 461 7.95 14.99 16.68
N THR A 462 8.15 14.15 17.69
CA THR A 462 9.03 12.97 17.59
C THR A 462 8.42 11.79 18.32
N GLY A 463 8.77 10.57 17.86
CA GLY A 463 8.34 9.34 18.49
C GLY A 463 6.85 9.06 18.29
N THR A 464 6.27 9.52 17.19
CA THR A 464 4.85 9.30 16.85
C THR A 464 4.68 8.79 15.43
N MET A 465 3.70 7.94 15.25
CA MET A 465 3.26 7.48 13.95
C MET A 465 1.77 7.17 13.98
N ALA A 466 0.99 8.00 13.32
CA ALA A 466 -0.40 7.73 13.02
C ALA A 466 -0.57 7.60 11.51
N PHE A 467 -1.66 6.99 11.08
CA PHE A 467 -2.01 6.87 9.68
C PHE A 467 -3.51 7.04 9.48
N MET A 468 -3.92 7.18 8.21
CA MET A 468 -5.30 7.30 7.82
C MET A 468 -5.55 6.55 6.50
N PHE A 469 -6.67 5.84 6.43
CA PHE A 469 -7.29 5.40 5.19
C PHE A 469 -8.40 6.39 4.88
N GLU A 470 -8.22 7.20 3.86
CA GLU A 470 -9.17 8.22 3.46
C GLU A 470 -9.88 7.77 2.18
N SER A 471 -11.22 7.67 2.22
CA SER A 471 -12.01 7.15 1.10
C SER A 471 -13.18 8.06 0.74
N ARG A 472 -13.45 8.20 -0.54
CA ARG A 472 -14.59 8.98 -1.06
C ARG A 472 -15.96 8.39 -0.71
N PHE A 473 -16.01 7.22 -0.12
CA PHE A 473 -17.27 6.56 0.22
C PHE A 473 -17.57 6.71 1.71
N PRO A 474 -18.86 6.80 2.10
CA PRO A 474 -19.24 6.67 3.50
C PRO A 474 -18.88 5.26 3.99
N GLN A 475 -18.13 5.19 5.08
CA GLN A 475 -17.73 3.94 5.70
C GLN A 475 -18.81 3.47 6.68
N ARG A 476 -19.25 2.24 6.51
CA ARG A 476 -20.27 1.61 7.36
C ARG A 476 -19.61 0.64 8.31
N ILE A 477 -19.94 0.78 9.59
CA ILE A 477 -19.41 -0.13 10.62
C ILE A 477 -20.11 -1.49 10.55
N THR A 478 -19.37 -2.53 10.95
CA THR A 478 -19.89 -3.90 11.11
C THR A 478 -20.57 -4.10 12.47
N ALA A 479 -21.27 -5.21 12.62
CA ALA A 479 -21.84 -5.60 13.92
C ALA A 479 -20.72 -5.80 14.97
N PHE A 480 -19.59 -6.39 14.59
CA PHE A 480 -18.41 -6.52 15.45
C PHE A 480 -17.94 -5.15 15.96
N ALA A 481 -17.75 -4.17 15.07
CA ALA A 481 -17.29 -2.84 15.43
C ALA A 481 -18.27 -2.09 16.35
N ALA A 482 -19.57 -2.31 16.18
CA ALA A 482 -20.60 -1.69 16.99
C ALA A 482 -20.75 -2.31 18.39
N GLN A 483 -20.42 -3.60 18.55
CA GLN A 483 -20.68 -4.36 19.77
C GLN A 483 -19.43 -4.61 20.63
N THR A 484 -18.23 -4.41 20.04
CA THR A 484 -16.98 -4.60 20.80
C THR A 484 -16.90 -3.70 22.02
N PRO A 485 -16.45 -4.17 23.18
CA PRO A 485 -16.24 -3.34 24.36
C PRO A 485 -15.16 -2.25 24.15
N ALA A 486 -14.35 -2.37 23.11
CA ALA A 486 -13.37 -1.37 22.74
C ALA A 486 -13.99 -0.06 22.22
N LEU A 487 -15.25 -0.04 21.79
CA LEU A 487 -15.94 1.17 21.33
C LEU A 487 -16.13 2.17 22.46
N GLN A 488 -15.51 3.36 22.36
CA GLN A 488 -15.63 4.45 23.32
C GLN A 488 -17.00 5.13 23.17
N LYS A 489 -17.82 5.06 24.21
CA LYS A 489 -19.21 5.55 24.18
C LYS A 489 -19.33 7.06 24.31
N ASP A 490 -18.31 7.71 24.87
CA ASP A 490 -18.27 9.16 25.19
C ASP A 490 -17.47 9.97 24.17
N TYR A 491 -16.95 9.36 23.11
CA TYR A 491 -16.09 10.06 22.16
C TYR A 491 -16.78 11.25 21.47
N ALA A 492 -18.04 11.10 21.11
CA ALA A 492 -18.81 12.19 20.49
C ALA A 492 -18.99 13.41 21.42
N ASP A 493 -18.91 13.21 22.73
CA ASP A 493 -19.12 14.28 23.74
C ASP A 493 -17.87 15.20 23.89
N TYR A 494 -16.72 14.79 23.36
CA TYR A 494 -15.50 15.60 23.45
C TYR A 494 -15.65 16.98 22.80
N GLY A 495 -16.34 17.08 21.67
CA GLY A 495 -16.65 18.34 21.00
C GLY A 495 -17.61 19.24 21.78
N GLN A 496 -18.50 18.67 22.60
CA GLN A 496 -19.48 19.43 23.39
C GLN A 496 -18.83 20.20 24.57
N ARG A 497 -17.60 19.88 24.92
CA ARG A 497 -16.87 20.57 26.00
C ARG A 497 -16.27 21.91 25.57
N LEU A 498 -16.25 22.21 24.27
CA LEU A 498 -15.79 23.48 23.72
C LEU A 498 -16.71 24.64 24.18
N ARG A 499 -16.13 25.74 24.66
CA ARG A 499 -16.86 26.87 25.18
C ARG A 499 -17.00 28.00 24.16
N LYS A 500 -18.07 28.76 24.20
CA LYS A 500 -18.16 30.03 23.48
C LYS A 500 -17.10 31.00 24.02
N ARG A 501 -16.21 31.47 23.17
CA ARG A 501 -15.15 32.47 23.53
C ARG A 501 -15.37 33.83 22.90
N PHE A 502 -16.33 33.93 21.98
CA PHE A 502 -16.63 35.18 21.30
C PHE A 502 -17.03 36.26 22.29
N ASN A 503 -16.27 37.38 22.28
CA ASN A 503 -16.57 38.60 22.98
C ASN A 503 -16.35 39.78 22.00
N PRO A 504 -17.40 40.50 21.59
CA PRO A 504 -17.28 41.59 20.62
C PRO A 504 -16.53 42.81 21.17
N ASP A 505 -16.35 42.89 22.47
CA ASP A 505 -15.65 44.03 23.13
C ASP A 505 -14.12 43.80 23.26
N VAL A 506 -13.66 42.64 22.87
CA VAL A 506 -12.23 42.27 22.89
C VAL A 506 -11.83 41.80 21.49
N PRO A 507 -11.06 42.62 20.73
CA PRO A 507 -10.64 42.28 19.38
C PRO A 507 -9.67 41.10 19.33
#